data_56284c50505ef1eaefbe9df58e1463ce
#
_entry.id   56284c50505ef1eaefbe9df58e1463ce
#
_cell.length_a   1.000
_cell.length_b   1.000
_cell.length_c   1.000
_cell.angle_alpha   90.00
_cell.angle_beta   90.00
_cell.angle_gamma   90.00
#
_symmetry.space_group_name_H-M   'P 1'
#
loop_
_entity.id
_entity.type
_entity.pdbx_description
1 polymer ?
#
loop_
_entity_poly.entity_id
_entity_poly.type
_entity_poly.pdbx_seq_one_letter_code
_entity_poly.pdbx_strand_id
1 'polypeptide(L)'
;MKISALALLATISINGQVYAQDSQIQPPPHQPEQASAKMPECVILLHGLARTSKSMLPLSEQLRAQHYLVVNVDYPSRKFPIATLAEKAITPALENCRQYPISGINFVTHSLGGILVRHYLSLQKIPELKRVIMLAPPNKGSQVVDNLKNLPPFGWLNGPAGKELGTESTSVPNTLGAVDFDLGVIAGTSSVNLLLSLYLPNPDDGKVSVENTKIDGMRDFISLPASHPYIMKDDAAITQIIHYLHHGQFLHAPATVDNKEL
;
A
#
# COMPACT_ATOMS: atom_id res chain seq x y z
N MET A 1 -69.27 -58.73 19.74
CA MET A 1 -69.35 -60.21 19.51
C MET A 1 -67.92 -60.75 19.71
N LYS A 2 -67.86 -61.70 20.62
CA LYS A 2 -66.69 -62.49 21.02
C LYS A 2 -66.17 -63.30 19.83
N ILE A 3 -64.87 -63.56 19.74
CA ILE A 3 -64.40 -64.96 19.67
C ILE A 3 -62.87 -64.92 19.96
N SER A 4 -62.57 -65.76 20.93
CA SER A 4 -61.26 -66.21 21.38
C SER A 4 -60.66 -67.26 20.45
N ALA A 5 -59.39 -67.46 20.54
CA ALA A 5 -58.67 -68.74 20.56
C ALA A 5 -57.26 -68.54 20.03
N LEU A 6 -56.27 -69.10 20.47
CA LEU A 6 -55.80 -70.16 21.32
C LEU A 6 -54.30 -70.30 21.02
N ALA A 7 -53.56 -70.56 22.03
CA ALA A 7 -52.10 -70.69 22.02
C ALA A 7 -51.64 -71.95 21.22
N LEU A 8 -50.36 -71.80 20.70
CA LEU A 8 -49.50 -72.98 20.56
C LEU A 8 -48.03 -72.60 20.83
N LEU A 9 -47.54 -73.14 21.93
CA LEU A 9 -46.13 -73.15 22.31
C LEU A 9 -45.38 -74.16 21.45
N ALA A 10 -44.31 -73.68 20.81
CA ALA A 10 -43.27 -74.60 20.29
C ALA A 10 -41.93 -74.11 20.76
N THR A 11 -41.34 -74.81 21.69
CA THR A 11 -39.99 -74.65 22.15
C THR A 11 -38.99 -75.21 21.14
N ILE A 12 -38.11 -74.40 20.60
CA ILE A 12 -36.92 -74.85 19.83
C ILE A 12 -35.72 -74.27 20.52
N SER A 13 -34.93 -75.13 21.18
CA SER A 13 -33.61 -74.85 21.64
C SER A 13 -32.62 -74.85 20.45
N ILE A 14 -31.98 -73.74 20.20
CA ILE A 14 -30.85 -73.67 19.24
C ILE A 14 -29.68 -73.05 19.97
N ASN A 15 -28.57 -73.83 20.00
CA ASN A 15 -27.28 -73.41 20.44
C ASN A 15 -26.82 -72.18 19.61
N GLY A 16 -26.66 -70.99 20.20
CA GLY A 16 -26.14 -69.82 19.56
C GLY A 16 -24.78 -69.55 20.04
N GLN A 17 -23.78 -69.70 19.15
CA GLN A 17 -22.46 -69.17 19.32
C GLN A 17 -22.58 -67.62 19.23
N VAL A 18 -22.13 -66.93 20.30
CA VAL A 18 -22.00 -65.50 20.32
C VAL A 18 -20.74 -65.13 19.55
N TYR A 19 -20.90 -64.65 18.32
CA TYR A 19 -19.84 -63.93 17.64
C TYR A 19 -19.77 -62.52 18.19
N ALA A 20 -18.69 -62.18 18.91
CA ALA A 20 -18.35 -60.79 19.24
C ALA A 20 -18.04 -60.05 17.94
N GLN A 21 -18.98 -59.21 17.45
CA GLN A 21 -18.67 -58.23 16.42
C GLN A 21 -17.85 -57.13 17.05
N ASP A 22 -16.55 -57.15 16.73
CA ASP A 22 -15.63 -56.06 16.97
C ASP A 22 -16.06 -54.87 16.12
N SER A 23 -16.87 -53.98 16.68
CA SER A 23 -17.29 -52.73 16.04
C SER A 23 -16.10 -51.79 16.05
N GLN A 24 -15.30 -51.88 15.00
CA GLN A 24 -14.31 -50.87 14.70
C GLN A 24 -15.03 -49.53 14.48
N ILE A 25 -15.00 -48.66 15.49
CA ILE A 25 -15.41 -47.25 15.39
C ILE A 25 -14.35 -46.57 14.49
N GLN A 26 -14.64 -46.44 13.21
CA GLN A 26 -13.85 -45.59 12.34
C GLN A 26 -13.98 -44.16 12.84
N PRO A 27 -12.86 -43.44 13.06
CA PRO A 27 -12.92 -42.01 13.35
C PRO A 27 -13.62 -41.30 12.19
N PRO A 28 -14.43 -40.27 12.47
CA PRO A 28 -15.10 -39.51 11.41
C PRO A 28 -14.05 -38.99 10.40
N PRO A 29 -14.40 -38.98 9.11
CA PRO A 29 -13.46 -38.48 8.09
C PRO A 29 -13.02 -37.08 8.51
N HIS A 30 -11.69 -36.88 8.54
CA HIS A 30 -11.11 -35.55 8.75
C HIS A 30 -11.80 -34.61 7.77
N GLN A 31 -12.65 -33.73 8.27
CA GLN A 31 -13.07 -32.57 7.52
C GLN A 31 -11.79 -31.80 7.19
N PRO A 32 -11.55 -31.42 5.93
CA PRO A 32 -10.41 -30.57 5.61
C PRO A 32 -10.55 -29.32 6.49
N GLU A 33 -9.55 -29.11 7.33
CA GLU A 33 -9.40 -27.91 8.14
C GLU A 33 -9.62 -26.73 7.19
N GLN A 34 -10.74 -26.02 7.35
CA GLN A 34 -11.01 -24.82 6.57
C GLN A 34 -9.86 -23.88 6.89
N ALA A 35 -8.91 -23.78 5.97
CA ALA A 35 -7.82 -22.83 6.07
C ALA A 35 -8.47 -21.48 6.36
N SER A 36 -8.27 -20.95 7.56
CA SER A 36 -8.80 -19.67 8.00
C SER A 36 -8.35 -18.64 6.95
N ALA A 37 -9.28 -18.20 6.11
CA ALA A 37 -8.97 -17.24 5.06
C ALA A 37 -8.36 -16.02 5.74
N LYS A 38 -7.07 -15.77 5.50
CA LYS A 38 -6.36 -14.63 6.08
C LYS A 38 -7.10 -13.35 5.69
N MET A 39 -7.48 -12.54 6.67
CA MET A 39 -8.14 -11.26 6.40
C MET A 39 -7.26 -10.42 5.46
N PRO A 40 -7.83 -9.80 4.42
CA PRO A 40 -7.07 -8.97 3.50
C PRO A 40 -6.47 -7.76 4.20
N GLU A 41 -5.40 -7.22 3.66
CA GLU A 41 -4.90 -5.90 4.03
C GLU A 41 -5.55 -4.85 3.13
N CYS A 42 -5.81 -3.66 3.68
CA CYS A 42 -6.27 -2.52 2.91
C CYS A 42 -5.08 -1.71 2.40
N VAL A 43 -5.11 -1.29 1.13
CA VAL A 43 -4.14 -0.37 0.53
C VAL A 43 -4.84 0.90 0.10
N ILE A 44 -4.46 2.03 0.69
CA ILE A 44 -4.95 3.36 0.34
C ILE A 44 -3.99 3.97 -0.68
N LEU A 45 -4.51 4.37 -1.85
CA LEU A 45 -3.76 5.00 -2.92
C LEU A 45 -4.03 6.51 -2.93
N LEU A 46 -2.97 7.33 -2.87
CA LEU A 46 -3.04 8.78 -2.98
C LEU A 46 -2.26 9.27 -4.20
N HIS A 47 -2.95 9.92 -5.13
CA HIS A 47 -2.34 10.50 -6.34
C HIS A 47 -1.50 11.76 -6.05
N GLY A 48 -0.76 12.25 -7.02
CA GLY A 48 0.04 13.45 -6.92
C GLY A 48 -0.72 14.76 -7.22
N LEU A 49 -0.01 15.88 -7.08
CA LEU A 49 -0.50 17.23 -7.39
C LEU A 49 -1.00 17.33 -8.84
N ALA A 50 -2.13 18.00 -9.04
CA ALA A 50 -2.78 18.20 -10.35
C ALA A 50 -3.10 16.88 -11.09
N ARG A 51 -3.30 15.79 -10.34
CA ARG A 51 -3.75 14.49 -10.82
C ARG A 51 -5.13 14.15 -10.22
N THR A 52 -5.63 12.97 -10.56
CA THR A 52 -6.84 12.34 -10.03
C THR A 52 -6.55 10.88 -9.73
N SER A 53 -7.48 10.20 -9.07
CA SER A 53 -7.42 8.75 -8.82
C SER A 53 -7.18 7.93 -10.09
N LYS A 54 -7.59 8.44 -11.26
CA LYS A 54 -7.35 7.78 -12.57
C LYS A 54 -5.88 7.52 -12.85
N SER A 55 -4.97 8.36 -12.33
CA SER A 55 -3.52 8.14 -12.50
C SER A 55 -3.00 6.90 -11.78
N MET A 56 -3.71 6.44 -10.73
CA MET A 56 -3.34 5.28 -9.92
C MET A 56 -4.09 4.00 -10.32
N LEU A 57 -4.96 4.04 -11.36
CA LEU A 57 -5.77 2.88 -11.76
C LEU A 57 -4.93 1.63 -12.11
N PRO A 58 -3.86 1.71 -12.94
CA PRO A 58 -3.08 0.52 -13.26
C PRO A 58 -2.52 -0.18 -12.01
N LEU A 59 -1.98 0.60 -11.06
CA LEU A 59 -1.51 0.08 -9.78
C LEU A 59 -2.67 -0.50 -8.95
N SER A 60 -3.82 0.17 -8.91
CA SER A 60 -5.02 -0.31 -8.20
C SER A 60 -5.47 -1.67 -8.71
N GLU A 61 -5.47 -1.89 -10.01
CA GLU A 61 -5.85 -3.16 -10.65
C GLU A 61 -4.87 -4.28 -10.27
N GLN A 62 -3.57 -4.00 -10.34
CA GLN A 62 -2.54 -4.97 -9.95
C GLN A 62 -2.63 -5.35 -8.47
N LEU A 63 -2.86 -4.39 -7.57
CA LEU A 63 -3.02 -4.68 -6.14
C LEU A 63 -4.30 -5.47 -5.84
N ARG A 64 -5.40 -5.21 -6.53
CA ARG A 64 -6.61 -6.03 -6.42
C ARG A 64 -6.38 -7.47 -6.89
N ALA A 65 -5.59 -7.67 -7.95
CA ALA A 65 -5.19 -8.99 -8.41
C ALA A 65 -4.32 -9.74 -7.38
N GLN A 66 -3.65 -9.02 -6.48
CA GLN A 66 -2.93 -9.56 -5.32
C GLN A 66 -3.80 -9.70 -4.06
N HIS A 67 -5.14 -9.64 -4.19
CA HIS A 67 -6.13 -9.79 -3.12
C HIS A 67 -6.10 -8.69 -2.03
N TYR A 68 -5.54 -7.52 -2.30
CA TYR A 68 -5.69 -6.36 -1.42
C TYR A 68 -7.08 -5.73 -1.56
N LEU A 69 -7.64 -5.25 -0.44
CA LEU A 69 -8.73 -4.28 -0.48
C LEU A 69 -8.12 -2.92 -0.87
N VAL A 70 -8.52 -2.34 -2.00
CA VAL A 70 -7.90 -1.10 -2.51
C VAL A 70 -8.88 0.06 -2.46
N VAL A 71 -8.51 1.11 -1.72
CA VAL A 71 -9.19 2.40 -1.67
C VAL A 71 -8.38 3.42 -2.48
N ASN A 72 -8.80 3.66 -3.72
CA ASN A 72 -8.15 4.62 -4.62
C ASN A 72 -8.81 5.99 -4.48
N VAL A 73 -8.19 6.89 -3.72
CA VAL A 73 -8.76 8.17 -3.29
C VAL A 73 -8.68 9.22 -4.40
N ASP A 74 -9.81 9.85 -4.70
CA ASP A 74 -9.85 11.08 -5.50
C ASP A 74 -10.00 12.28 -4.59
N TYR A 75 -9.07 13.25 -4.66
CA TYR A 75 -9.10 14.43 -3.83
C TYR A 75 -8.69 15.69 -4.61
N PRO A 76 -9.19 16.87 -4.25
CA PRO A 76 -8.99 18.09 -5.03
C PRO A 76 -7.63 18.73 -4.74
N SER A 77 -6.54 18.07 -5.19
CA SER A 77 -5.14 18.33 -4.86
C SER A 77 -4.66 19.78 -5.06
N ARG A 78 -5.40 20.59 -5.83
CA ARG A 78 -5.08 22.01 -6.11
C ARG A 78 -5.93 23.01 -5.34
N LYS A 79 -6.93 22.56 -4.56
CA LYS A 79 -7.94 23.48 -3.97
C LYS A 79 -7.59 23.94 -2.56
N PHE A 80 -6.81 23.18 -1.82
CA PHE A 80 -6.55 23.40 -0.40
C PHE A 80 -5.07 23.26 -0.06
N PRO A 81 -4.62 23.80 1.10
CA PRO A 81 -3.32 23.52 1.68
C PRO A 81 -3.14 22.04 2.04
N ILE A 82 -1.89 21.61 2.19
CA ILE A 82 -1.49 20.23 2.52
C ILE A 82 -2.23 19.73 3.76
N ALA A 83 -2.28 20.49 4.84
CA ALA A 83 -2.96 20.11 6.08
C ALA A 83 -4.43 19.72 5.86
N THR A 84 -5.16 20.56 5.13
CA THR A 84 -6.58 20.32 4.80
C THR A 84 -6.76 19.14 3.86
N LEU A 85 -5.85 18.97 2.89
CA LEU A 85 -5.90 17.84 1.95
C LEU A 85 -5.62 16.52 2.66
N ALA A 86 -4.67 16.50 3.58
CA ALA A 86 -4.33 15.29 4.36
C ALA A 86 -5.56 14.76 5.11
N GLU A 87 -6.25 15.63 5.84
CA GLU A 87 -7.45 15.27 6.58
C GLU A 87 -8.58 14.79 5.65
N LYS A 88 -8.88 15.58 4.61
CA LYS A 88 -9.97 15.29 3.65
C LYS A 88 -9.74 14.03 2.82
N ALA A 89 -8.50 13.66 2.54
CA ALA A 89 -8.19 12.49 1.75
C ALA A 89 -8.04 11.22 2.61
N ILE A 90 -7.44 11.33 3.78
CA ILE A 90 -7.02 10.14 4.56
C ILE A 90 -8.13 9.69 5.51
N THR A 91 -8.80 10.58 6.23
CA THR A 91 -9.85 10.19 7.19
C THR A 91 -10.97 9.37 6.54
N PRO A 92 -11.60 9.80 5.43
CA PRO A 92 -12.64 8.99 4.79
C PRO A 92 -12.09 7.68 4.19
N ALA A 93 -10.82 7.65 3.76
CA ALA A 93 -10.20 6.45 3.23
C ALA A 93 -9.98 5.38 4.32
N LEU A 94 -9.57 5.80 5.52
CA LEU A 94 -9.45 4.94 6.69
C LEU A 94 -10.82 4.37 7.10
N GLU A 95 -11.84 5.21 7.14
CA GLU A 95 -13.22 4.80 7.43
C GLU A 95 -13.69 3.74 6.42
N ASN A 96 -13.37 3.93 5.13
CA ASN A 96 -13.72 2.98 4.08
C ASN A 96 -13.01 1.63 4.27
N CYS A 97 -11.70 1.63 4.58
CA CYS A 97 -10.99 0.39 4.91
C CYS A 97 -11.63 -0.35 6.10
N ARG A 98 -12.01 0.38 7.15
CA ARG A 98 -12.55 -0.17 8.40
C ARG A 98 -13.98 -0.71 8.29
N GLN A 99 -14.68 -0.47 7.17
CA GLN A 99 -15.98 -1.12 6.89
C GLN A 99 -15.86 -2.62 6.66
N TYR A 100 -14.66 -3.12 6.43
CA TYR A 100 -14.38 -4.53 6.14
C TYR A 100 -13.46 -5.12 7.20
N PRO A 101 -13.55 -6.44 7.45
CA PRO A 101 -12.57 -7.13 8.29
C PRO A 101 -11.20 -7.14 7.58
N ILE A 102 -10.27 -6.34 8.10
CA ILE A 102 -8.92 -6.20 7.56
C ILE A 102 -7.86 -6.55 8.59
N SER A 103 -6.71 -7.03 8.15
CA SER A 103 -5.56 -7.36 9.01
C SER A 103 -4.55 -6.21 9.13
N GLY A 104 -4.74 -5.11 8.41
CA GLY A 104 -3.88 -3.92 8.46
C GLY A 104 -4.13 -2.97 7.30
N ILE A 105 -3.52 -1.79 7.40
CA ILE A 105 -3.64 -0.69 6.44
C ILE A 105 -2.26 -0.33 5.92
N ASN A 106 -2.16 -0.22 4.60
CA ASN A 106 -0.97 0.25 3.91
C ASN A 106 -1.29 1.50 3.08
N PHE A 107 -0.29 2.32 2.81
CA PHE A 107 -0.40 3.43 1.87
C PHE A 107 0.55 3.23 0.70
N VAL A 108 0.09 3.50 -0.52
CA VAL A 108 0.97 3.71 -1.68
C VAL A 108 0.63 5.06 -2.29
N THR A 109 1.62 5.93 -2.36
CA THR A 109 1.41 7.34 -2.68
C THR A 109 2.31 7.80 -3.82
N HIS A 110 1.85 8.79 -4.56
CA HIS A 110 2.65 9.45 -5.57
C HIS A 110 2.85 10.92 -5.20
N SER A 111 4.11 11.39 -5.22
CA SER A 111 4.47 12.81 -5.11
C SER A 111 3.84 13.47 -3.87
N LEU A 112 2.99 14.51 -4.05
CA LEU A 112 2.23 15.18 -2.98
C LEU A 112 1.54 14.20 -2.02
N GLY A 113 1.01 13.08 -2.52
CA GLY A 113 0.33 12.08 -1.69
C GLY A 113 1.19 11.58 -0.53
N GLY A 114 2.52 11.46 -0.73
CA GLY A 114 3.45 11.09 0.33
C GLY A 114 3.56 12.15 1.43
N ILE A 115 3.54 13.42 1.05
CA ILE A 115 3.57 14.53 2.00
C ILE A 115 2.27 14.61 2.81
N LEU A 116 1.12 14.29 2.18
CA LEU A 116 -0.16 14.20 2.89
C LEU A 116 -0.13 13.11 3.98
N VAL A 117 0.43 11.94 3.68
CA VAL A 117 0.58 10.85 4.67
C VAL A 117 1.52 11.27 5.79
N ARG A 118 2.69 11.86 5.49
CA ARG A 118 3.61 12.37 6.52
C ARG A 118 2.94 13.41 7.41
N HIS A 119 2.22 14.36 6.82
CA HIS A 119 1.49 15.38 7.59
C HIS A 119 0.41 14.76 8.47
N TYR A 120 -0.36 13.82 7.95
CA TYR A 120 -1.41 13.15 8.75
C TYR A 120 -0.79 12.39 9.93
N LEU A 121 0.25 11.59 9.68
CA LEU A 121 0.91 10.77 10.70
C LEU A 121 1.69 11.59 11.75
N SER A 122 2.10 12.83 11.42
CA SER A 122 2.70 13.74 12.41
C SER A 122 1.70 14.22 13.47
N LEU A 123 0.39 14.16 13.19
CA LEU A 123 -0.68 14.61 14.07
C LEU A 123 -1.48 13.47 14.68
N GLN A 124 -1.61 12.36 13.99
CA GLN A 124 -2.49 11.25 14.37
C GLN A 124 -1.81 9.91 14.11
N LYS A 125 -2.01 8.95 15.02
CA LYS A 125 -1.57 7.57 14.84
C LYS A 125 -2.67 6.74 14.21
N ILE A 126 -2.27 5.80 13.34
CA ILE A 126 -3.14 4.78 12.76
C ILE A 126 -2.70 3.43 13.34
N PRO A 127 -3.45 2.88 14.32
CA PRO A 127 -3.03 1.63 15.01
C PRO A 127 -2.84 0.45 14.06
N GLU A 128 -3.60 0.41 12.97
CA GLU A 128 -3.56 -0.67 11.97
C GLU A 128 -2.49 -0.45 10.89
N LEU A 129 -1.72 0.65 10.95
CA LEU A 129 -0.71 0.98 9.93
C LEU A 129 0.36 -0.10 9.88
N LYS A 130 0.60 -0.64 8.68
CA LYS A 130 1.67 -1.59 8.42
C LYS A 130 2.82 -0.96 7.65
N ARG A 131 2.55 -0.50 6.43
CA ARG A 131 3.59 -0.01 5.53
C ARG A 131 3.14 1.21 4.74
N VAL A 132 4.10 2.07 4.45
CA VAL A 132 3.93 3.21 3.54
C VAL A 132 4.96 3.09 2.43
N ILE A 133 4.52 3.24 1.17
CA ILE A 133 5.41 3.29 0.01
C ILE A 133 5.17 4.61 -0.71
N MET A 134 6.23 5.33 -0.96
CA MET A 134 6.17 6.64 -1.62
C MET A 134 6.90 6.62 -2.95
N LEU A 135 6.20 6.99 -4.02
CA LEU A 135 6.71 7.13 -5.37
C LEU A 135 7.07 8.58 -5.63
N ALA A 136 8.34 8.85 -5.83
CA ALA A 136 8.87 10.19 -6.14
C ALA A 136 8.36 11.30 -5.17
N PRO A 137 8.37 11.09 -3.84
CA PRO A 137 7.90 12.09 -2.90
C PRO A 137 8.88 13.27 -2.82
N PRO A 138 8.44 14.54 -2.79
CA PRO A 138 9.30 15.67 -2.49
C PRO A 138 9.53 15.77 -0.96
N ASN A 139 10.19 14.76 -0.37
CA ASN A 139 10.39 14.65 1.08
C ASN A 139 11.24 15.77 1.67
N LYS A 140 12.14 16.35 0.85
CA LYS A 140 12.93 17.56 1.17
C LYS A 140 12.53 18.75 0.29
N GLY A 141 11.34 18.70 -0.32
CA GLY A 141 10.86 19.72 -1.25
C GLY A 141 11.38 19.55 -2.69
N SER A 142 11.05 20.53 -3.54
CA SER A 142 11.45 20.57 -4.95
C SER A 142 11.94 21.96 -5.35
N GLN A 143 13.13 22.04 -5.93
CA GLN A 143 13.69 23.29 -6.47
C GLN A 143 12.87 23.83 -7.65
N VAL A 144 12.12 22.99 -8.36
CA VAL A 144 11.15 23.44 -9.36
C VAL A 144 10.10 24.36 -8.72
N VAL A 145 9.64 24.02 -7.50
CA VAL A 145 8.71 24.87 -6.75
C VAL A 145 9.37 26.19 -6.38
N ASP A 146 10.59 26.17 -5.84
CA ASP A 146 11.28 27.39 -5.41
C ASP A 146 11.47 28.38 -6.55
N ASN A 147 11.85 27.89 -7.73
CA ASN A 147 12.08 28.71 -8.91
C ASN A 147 10.79 29.20 -9.57
N LEU A 148 9.68 28.49 -9.44
CA LEU A 148 8.45 28.79 -10.18
C LEU A 148 7.29 29.30 -9.33
N LYS A 149 7.31 29.13 -7.99
CA LYS A 149 6.15 29.42 -7.10
C LYS A 149 5.68 30.88 -7.14
N ASN A 150 6.56 31.82 -7.46
CA ASN A 150 6.26 33.25 -7.55
C ASN A 150 5.76 33.67 -8.95
N LEU A 151 5.80 32.78 -9.93
CA LEU A 151 5.26 33.07 -11.26
C LEU A 151 3.74 32.94 -11.25
N PRO A 152 2.97 33.91 -11.79
CA PRO A 152 1.51 33.88 -11.75
C PRO A 152 0.87 32.57 -12.22
N PRO A 153 1.31 31.93 -13.31
CA PRO A 153 0.73 30.67 -13.78
C PRO A 153 0.93 29.51 -12.79
N PHE A 154 2.02 29.51 -12.01
CA PHE A 154 2.32 28.41 -11.10
C PHE A 154 1.25 28.23 -10.03
N GLY A 155 0.87 29.33 -9.36
CA GLY A 155 -0.14 29.28 -8.30
C GLY A 155 -1.53 28.86 -8.83
N TRP A 156 -1.87 29.32 -10.03
CA TRP A 156 -3.13 28.94 -10.69
C TRP A 156 -3.16 27.46 -11.07
N LEU A 157 -2.02 26.91 -11.56
CA LEU A 157 -1.91 25.51 -12.00
C LEU A 157 -1.78 24.53 -10.83
N ASN A 158 -1.09 24.92 -9.76
CA ASN A 158 -0.68 24.01 -8.69
C ASN A 158 -1.41 24.25 -7.36
N GLY A 159 -2.10 25.40 -7.20
CA GLY A 159 -2.88 25.73 -6.02
C GLY A 159 -2.04 25.95 -4.74
N PRO A 160 -2.71 26.02 -3.57
CA PRO A 160 -2.04 26.25 -2.30
C PRO A 160 -1.00 25.16 -1.96
N ALA A 161 -1.40 23.87 -2.01
CA ALA A 161 -0.50 22.77 -1.68
C ALA A 161 0.76 22.75 -2.55
N GLY A 162 0.68 23.13 -3.83
CA GLY A 162 1.84 23.17 -4.71
C GLY A 162 2.88 24.18 -4.27
N LYS A 163 2.47 25.31 -3.66
CA LYS A 163 3.38 26.35 -3.15
C LYS A 163 4.08 25.94 -1.86
N GLU A 164 3.53 25.00 -1.12
CA GLU A 164 4.06 24.49 0.15
C GLU A 164 5.15 23.43 -0.01
N LEU A 165 5.44 22.98 -1.27
CA LEU A 165 6.39 21.91 -1.58
C LEU A 165 7.82 22.42 -1.93
N GLY A 166 8.20 23.60 -1.52
CA GLY A 166 9.56 24.12 -1.72
C GLY A 166 10.61 23.45 -0.85
N THR A 167 11.90 23.84 -1.06
CA THR A 167 13.05 23.30 -0.29
C THR A 167 13.43 24.15 0.92
N GLU A 168 12.73 25.25 1.18
CA GLU A 168 12.98 26.11 2.32
C GLU A 168 12.75 25.35 3.64
N SER A 169 13.49 25.71 4.68
CA SER A 169 13.35 25.09 6.02
C SER A 169 11.94 25.23 6.61
N THR A 170 11.21 26.25 6.19
CA THR A 170 9.81 26.53 6.59
C THR A 170 8.78 25.82 5.72
N SER A 171 9.18 25.16 4.65
CA SER A 171 8.27 24.40 3.78
C SER A 171 7.70 23.18 4.52
N VAL A 172 6.47 22.76 4.16
CA VAL A 172 5.84 21.64 4.82
C VAL A 172 6.69 20.37 4.79
N PRO A 173 7.30 19.93 3.67
CA PRO A 173 8.14 18.73 3.68
C PRO A 173 9.26 18.77 4.73
N ASN A 174 9.90 19.93 4.90
CA ASN A 174 11.04 20.09 5.80
C ASN A 174 10.65 20.28 7.28
N THR A 175 9.48 20.84 7.56
CA THR A 175 8.97 20.98 8.94
C THR A 175 8.49 19.67 9.55
N LEU A 176 8.18 18.65 8.74
CA LEU A 176 7.68 17.36 9.21
C LEU A 176 8.76 16.45 9.81
N GLY A 177 10.06 16.71 9.55
CA GLY A 177 11.16 15.94 10.12
C GLY A 177 11.26 14.49 9.62
N ALA A 178 11.98 13.66 10.39
CA ALA A 178 12.14 12.23 10.15
C ALA A 178 10.83 11.46 10.31
N VAL A 179 10.77 10.24 9.76
CA VAL A 179 9.62 9.34 9.91
C VAL A 179 9.91 8.23 10.92
N ASP A 180 8.88 7.78 11.63
CA ASP A 180 8.92 6.72 12.65
C ASP A 180 8.06 5.49 12.28
N PHE A 181 7.70 5.35 11.02
CA PHE A 181 6.89 4.26 10.49
C PHE A 181 7.61 3.51 9.36
N ASP A 182 7.17 2.29 9.07
CA ASP A 182 7.75 1.46 7.98
C ASP A 182 7.54 2.13 6.62
N LEU A 183 8.60 2.75 6.08
CA LEU A 183 8.58 3.53 4.85
C LEU A 183 9.57 3.00 3.82
N GLY A 184 9.06 2.63 2.64
CA GLY A 184 9.83 2.43 1.42
C GLY A 184 9.70 3.62 0.47
N VAL A 185 10.79 4.06 -0.13
CA VAL A 185 10.80 5.15 -1.10
C VAL A 185 11.35 4.68 -2.44
N ILE A 186 10.61 4.95 -3.52
CA ILE A 186 11.03 4.73 -4.90
C ILE A 186 11.23 6.08 -5.58
N ALA A 187 12.45 6.38 -5.99
CA ALA A 187 12.79 7.58 -6.77
C ALA A 187 12.81 7.28 -8.27
N GLY A 188 12.42 8.24 -9.09
CA GLY A 188 12.65 8.23 -10.53
C GLY A 188 13.98 8.89 -10.91
N THR A 189 14.61 8.42 -12.00
CA THR A 189 15.88 8.95 -12.50
C THR A 189 15.82 9.42 -13.95
N SER A 190 14.64 9.38 -14.59
CA SER A 190 14.44 9.80 -15.98
C SER A 190 13.51 10.99 -16.06
N SER A 191 13.91 12.03 -16.79
CA SER A 191 13.06 13.19 -17.00
C SER A 191 12.48 13.23 -18.40
N VAL A 192 11.17 13.49 -18.49
CA VAL A 192 10.47 13.81 -19.75
C VAL A 192 10.42 15.32 -20.00
N ASN A 193 10.86 16.13 -19.03
CA ASN A 193 10.89 17.58 -19.13
C ASN A 193 12.27 18.13 -18.76
N LEU A 194 13.15 18.13 -19.74
CA LEU A 194 14.54 18.58 -19.59
C LEU A 194 14.66 20.04 -19.12
N LEU A 195 13.69 20.89 -19.43
CA LEU A 195 13.69 22.28 -18.97
C LEU A 195 13.47 22.37 -17.45
N LEU A 196 12.61 21.52 -16.88
CA LEU A 196 12.44 21.47 -15.43
C LEU A 196 13.64 20.83 -14.73
N SER A 197 14.29 19.85 -15.38
CA SER A 197 15.51 19.22 -14.85
C SER A 197 16.67 20.20 -14.69
N LEU A 198 16.71 21.31 -15.46
CA LEU A 198 17.72 22.36 -15.28
C LEU A 198 17.65 23.04 -13.90
N TYR A 199 16.53 22.95 -13.21
CA TYR A 199 16.36 23.48 -11.85
C TYR A 199 16.65 22.46 -10.76
N LEU A 200 16.96 21.20 -11.11
CA LEU A 200 17.11 20.09 -10.18
C LEU A 200 18.54 19.55 -10.14
N PRO A 201 19.04 19.15 -8.96
CA PRO A 201 20.23 18.32 -8.87
C PRO A 201 20.00 16.97 -9.53
N ASN A 202 20.96 16.49 -10.31
CA ASN A 202 20.91 15.18 -10.94
C ASN A 202 21.38 14.06 -9.97
N PRO A 203 20.85 12.84 -10.10
CA PRO A 203 19.75 12.44 -11.00
C PRO A 203 18.38 12.91 -10.51
N ASP A 204 17.44 13.14 -11.44
CA ASP A 204 16.08 13.59 -11.16
C ASP A 204 15.05 12.93 -12.10
N ASP A 205 13.77 13.09 -11.77
CA ASP A 205 12.64 12.57 -12.54
C ASP A 205 11.86 13.63 -13.34
N GLY A 206 12.40 14.86 -13.39
CA GLY A 206 11.78 16.03 -14.01
C GLY A 206 10.96 16.89 -13.05
N LYS A 207 10.82 16.52 -11.78
CA LYS A 207 10.14 17.30 -10.74
C LYS A 207 10.82 17.25 -9.38
N VAL A 208 11.46 16.14 -9.04
CA VAL A 208 12.13 15.92 -7.76
C VAL A 208 13.46 15.23 -8.03
N SER A 209 14.55 15.72 -7.43
CA SER A 209 15.83 15.02 -7.46
C SER A 209 15.78 13.77 -6.58
N VAL A 210 16.57 12.76 -6.93
CA VAL A 210 16.69 11.53 -6.16
C VAL A 210 17.01 11.82 -4.69
N GLU A 211 17.90 12.78 -4.43
CA GLU A 211 18.27 13.16 -3.07
C GLU A 211 17.10 13.78 -2.28
N ASN A 212 16.24 14.55 -2.94
CA ASN A 212 15.09 15.17 -2.28
C ASN A 212 13.93 14.20 -2.05
N THR A 213 13.97 12.99 -2.62
CA THR A 213 13.02 11.94 -2.28
C THR A 213 13.34 11.23 -0.97
N LYS A 214 14.61 11.25 -0.53
CA LYS A 214 15.07 10.57 0.68
C LYS A 214 14.63 11.30 1.95
N ILE A 215 14.45 10.54 3.02
CA ILE A 215 14.10 11.06 4.34
C ILE A 215 14.68 10.17 5.44
N ASP A 216 15.09 10.77 6.55
CA ASP A 216 15.59 10.04 7.71
C ASP A 216 14.48 9.18 8.31
N GLY A 217 14.82 7.96 8.73
CA GLY A 217 13.87 6.98 9.24
C GLY A 217 13.21 6.11 8.16
N MET A 218 13.39 6.39 6.85
CA MET A 218 12.95 5.45 5.82
C MET A 218 13.66 4.10 5.98
N ARG A 219 12.89 3.01 5.82
CA ARG A 219 13.42 1.65 5.98
C ARG A 219 14.22 1.18 4.77
N ASP A 220 13.75 1.51 3.58
CA ASP A 220 14.39 1.07 2.35
C ASP A 220 14.19 2.08 1.21
N PHE A 221 15.13 2.08 0.27
CA PHE A 221 15.17 3.02 -0.83
C PHE A 221 15.68 2.37 -2.11
N ILE A 222 15.01 2.63 -3.23
CA ILE A 222 15.52 2.32 -4.57
C ILE A 222 15.28 3.48 -5.52
N SER A 223 16.05 3.50 -6.61
CA SER A 223 15.81 4.36 -7.76
C SER A 223 15.57 3.54 -9.03
N LEU A 224 14.65 4.01 -9.89
CA LEU A 224 14.27 3.34 -11.13
C LEU A 224 14.37 4.32 -12.30
N PRO A 225 14.63 3.86 -13.53
CA PRO A 225 14.65 4.71 -14.73
C PRO A 225 13.23 5.10 -15.17
N ALA A 226 12.46 5.64 -14.23
CA ALA A 226 11.09 6.09 -14.41
C ALA A 226 11.01 7.62 -14.28
N SER A 227 10.05 8.24 -14.97
CA SER A 227 9.82 9.68 -14.90
C SER A 227 8.65 10.03 -13.98
N HIS A 228 8.70 11.22 -13.38
CA HIS A 228 7.71 11.66 -12.39
C HIS A 228 6.24 11.44 -12.78
N PRO A 229 5.80 11.79 -14.01
CA PRO A 229 4.40 11.66 -14.39
C PRO A 229 3.94 10.22 -14.65
N TYR A 230 4.86 9.25 -14.72
CA TYR A 230 4.54 7.87 -15.12
C TYR A 230 4.97 6.79 -14.13
N ILE A 231 5.76 7.11 -13.11
CA ILE A 231 6.30 6.15 -12.15
C ILE A 231 5.23 5.22 -11.51
N MET A 232 4.00 5.72 -11.30
CA MET A 232 2.90 4.92 -10.75
C MET A 232 2.29 3.92 -11.75
N LYS A 233 2.73 3.96 -13.01
CA LYS A 233 2.31 3.05 -14.09
C LYS A 233 3.46 2.20 -14.62
N ASP A 234 4.65 2.40 -14.07
CA ASP A 234 5.86 1.68 -14.44
C ASP A 234 5.82 0.27 -13.87
N ASP A 235 6.01 -0.74 -14.72
CA ASP A 235 5.89 -2.15 -14.33
C ASP A 235 6.95 -2.56 -13.29
N ALA A 236 8.16 -2.00 -13.39
CA ALA A 236 9.20 -2.24 -12.41
C ALA A 236 8.84 -1.62 -11.06
N ALA A 237 8.30 -0.41 -11.06
CA ALA A 237 7.81 0.24 -9.84
C ALA A 237 6.66 -0.55 -9.20
N ILE A 238 5.69 -1.03 -9.99
CA ILE A 238 4.57 -1.84 -9.51
C ILE A 238 5.08 -3.17 -8.90
N THR A 239 6.04 -3.83 -9.56
CA THR A 239 6.67 -5.05 -9.03
C THR A 239 7.33 -4.79 -7.68
N GLN A 240 8.08 -3.70 -7.55
CA GLN A 240 8.73 -3.30 -6.31
C GLN A 240 7.74 -2.97 -5.19
N ILE A 241 6.64 -2.30 -5.52
CA ILE A 241 5.56 -2.01 -4.57
C ILE A 241 4.97 -3.31 -4.01
N ILE A 242 4.59 -4.25 -4.87
CA ILE A 242 4.02 -5.53 -4.48
C ILE A 242 5.01 -6.30 -3.59
N HIS A 243 6.29 -6.33 -3.97
CA HIS A 243 7.32 -6.99 -3.18
C HIS A 243 7.47 -6.33 -1.79
N TYR A 244 7.52 -4.99 -1.73
CA TYR A 244 7.62 -4.28 -0.45
C TYR A 244 6.41 -4.53 0.45
N LEU A 245 5.19 -4.53 -0.10
CA LEU A 245 3.98 -4.83 0.65
C LEU A 245 4.01 -6.23 1.29
N HIS A 246 4.67 -7.19 0.67
CA HIS A 246 4.80 -8.56 1.19
C HIS A 246 5.96 -8.71 2.18
N HIS A 247 7.12 -8.09 1.89
CA HIS A 247 8.38 -8.40 2.56
C HIS A 247 8.95 -7.26 3.42
N GLY A 248 8.45 -6.01 3.28
CA GLY A 248 8.96 -4.83 3.99
C GLY A 248 10.32 -4.35 3.49
N GLN A 249 10.73 -4.77 2.29
CA GLN A 249 11.93 -4.33 1.61
C GLN A 249 11.76 -4.44 0.10
N PHE A 250 12.53 -3.69 -0.68
CA PHE A 250 12.56 -3.80 -2.13
C PHE A 250 13.44 -4.95 -2.61
N LEU A 251 13.27 -5.33 -3.88
CA LEU A 251 14.20 -6.22 -4.56
C LEU A 251 15.45 -5.43 -4.94
N HIS A 252 16.55 -5.69 -4.26
CA HIS A 252 17.85 -5.17 -4.64
C HIS A 252 18.59 -6.18 -5.54
N ALA A 253 19.32 -5.69 -6.55
CA ALA A 253 20.25 -6.56 -7.28
C ALA A 253 21.26 -7.15 -6.28
N PRO A 254 21.65 -8.43 -6.43
CA PRO A 254 22.71 -9.00 -5.61
C PRO A 254 23.96 -8.11 -5.73
N ALA A 255 24.58 -7.81 -4.60
CA ALA A 255 25.83 -7.06 -4.60
C ALA A 255 26.83 -7.79 -5.51
N THR A 256 27.25 -7.14 -6.58
CA THR A 256 28.35 -7.64 -7.40
C THR A 256 29.57 -7.65 -6.48
N VAL A 257 30.04 -8.83 -6.13
CA VAL A 257 31.34 -8.98 -5.47
C VAL A 257 32.38 -8.52 -6.48
N ASP A 258 32.91 -7.33 -6.24
CA ASP A 258 33.98 -6.76 -7.07
C ASP A 258 35.24 -7.62 -6.80
N ASN A 259 35.44 -8.65 -7.64
CA ASN A 259 36.66 -9.44 -7.64
C ASN A 259 37.81 -8.62 -8.23
N LYS A 260 38.16 -7.54 -7.56
CA LYS A 260 39.42 -6.81 -7.77
C LYS A 260 40.34 -7.01 -6.57
N GLU A 261 40.82 -8.23 -6.44
CA GLU A 261 42.08 -8.54 -5.76
C GLU A 261 42.59 -9.84 -6.33
N LEU A 262 43.34 -9.77 -7.41
CA LEU A 262 44.41 -10.68 -7.81
C LEU A 262 45.50 -9.87 -8.53
#